data_d39db9a7171e80d658e832701a297aed
#
_entry.id   d39db9a7171e80d658e832701a297aed
#
_cell.length_a   1.000
_cell.length_b   1.000
_cell.length_c   1.000
_cell.angle_alpha   90.00
_cell.angle_beta   90.00
_cell.angle_gamma   90.00
#
_symmetry.space_group_name_H-M   'P 1'
#
loop_
_entity.id
_entity.type
_entity.pdbx_description
1 polymer ?
#
loop_
_entity_poly.entity_id
_entity_poly.type
_entity_poly.pdbx_seq_one_letter_code
_entity_poly.pdbx_strand_id
1 'polypeptide(L)'
;MSAPGEVLPATTTHPSLARASSSLAILVLAYTFSFIDRTILAMLVGPIKAELHLSDTQISLLTGLAFAIFYTALGLPFGTIVDKASRRGLAAAGVAVWSVMTVLCGAAMNYWSLLAARVGVATGEATLSPAAYSLIPDLFKPEHRSRAQGVYAMGACFGSGLAFLIGGWTIMAVSGLPPVSLPLLGEFSGWRLVFLVVGAPGLLVALLVLAVAEPRRKAAGASVAGPSLAARPAAALDALRRHWRAYGVVIVGCSVVNIAFHGLSAWAPTLLGRVHQLEQGQIGLILGLGFLGPGCAGLLLGGWVADRWLAAGRLDANLRMALIGALGAAAMLSGLILSPGLGATIALLHGAIFMMMFPMGAAPAALQIICPPDLRGRIAAVYMLALNLIGMGIGPTAVALLTDYAFADPMAVGRSMGLVGVTAGLIAAGLITLGRPSFRALAALKP
;
A
#
# COMPACT_ATOMS: atom_id res chain seq x y z
N MET A 1 30.49 42.83 34.44
CA MET A 1 29.45 41.78 34.56
C MET A 1 28.58 41.92 33.33
N SER A 2 28.88 41.14 32.28
CA SER A 2 28.13 41.15 31.03
C SER A 2 26.93 40.20 31.19
N ALA A 3 25.72 40.65 30.88
CA ALA A 3 24.51 39.88 30.88
C ALA A 3 24.61 38.69 29.90
N PRO A 4 24.09 37.49 30.24
CA PRO A 4 24.07 36.36 29.34
C PRO A 4 23.15 36.67 28.16
N GLY A 5 23.69 36.59 26.93
CA GLY A 5 22.96 36.84 25.70
C GLY A 5 21.74 35.90 25.59
N GLU A 6 20.61 36.53 25.45
CA GLU A 6 19.32 35.92 25.15
C GLU A 6 19.44 35.21 23.81
N VAL A 7 19.54 33.89 23.82
CA VAL A 7 19.47 33.03 22.60
C VAL A 7 18.03 33.12 22.10
N LEU A 8 17.78 34.04 21.16
CA LEU A 8 16.51 34.12 20.48
C LEU A 8 16.18 32.74 19.88
N PRO A 9 14.97 32.21 20.13
CA PRO A 9 14.57 30.90 19.57
C PRO A 9 14.58 31.03 18.04
N ALA A 10 15.33 30.17 17.38
CA ALA A 10 15.39 30.10 15.93
C ALA A 10 13.95 30.00 15.37
N THR A 11 13.46 31.09 14.76
CA THR A 11 12.16 31.14 14.11
C THR A 11 12.11 30.06 13.04
N THR A 12 11.34 29.01 13.28
CA THR A 12 11.12 27.93 12.33
C THR A 12 10.29 28.48 11.18
N THR A 13 10.92 28.95 10.12
CA THR A 13 10.23 29.43 8.92
C THR A 13 9.70 28.21 8.15
N HIS A 14 8.43 27.88 8.36
CA HIS A 14 7.74 26.96 7.45
C HIS A 14 7.59 27.63 6.08
N PRO A 15 7.65 26.89 4.98
CA PRO A 15 7.36 27.42 3.66
C PRO A 15 5.94 28.01 3.64
N SER A 16 5.65 28.91 2.70
CA SER A 16 4.29 29.42 2.51
C SER A 16 3.31 28.26 2.32
N LEU A 17 2.06 28.45 2.75
CA LEU A 17 1.04 27.40 2.66
C LEU A 17 0.86 26.92 1.21
N ALA A 18 0.92 27.84 0.23
CA ALA A 18 0.87 27.50 -1.19
C ALA A 18 2.01 26.55 -1.59
N ARG A 19 3.26 26.86 -1.18
CA ARG A 19 4.42 26.03 -1.47
C ARG A 19 4.39 24.68 -0.73
N ALA A 20 3.86 24.63 0.48
CA ALA A 20 3.66 23.39 1.22
C ALA A 20 2.58 22.52 0.55
N SER A 21 1.46 23.13 0.13
CA SER A 21 0.36 22.41 -0.54
C SER A 21 0.76 21.91 -1.93
N SER A 22 1.50 22.69 -2.72
CA SER A 22 2.03 22.22 -4.01
C SER A 22 3.02 21.05 -3.83
N SER A 23 3.88 21.11 -2.81
CA SER A 23 4.79 20.01 -2.48
C SER A 23 4.01 18.73 -2.09
N LEU A 24 2.95 18.88 -1.29
CA LEU A 24 2.09 17.75 -0.93
C LEU A 24 1.38 17.17 -2.17
N ALA A 25 0.86 18.01 -3.06
CA ALA A 25 0.22 17.56 -4.30
C ALA A 25 1.19 16.76 -5.18
N ILE A 26 2.44 17.19 -5.32
CA ILE A 26 3.47 16.43 -6.06
C ILE A 26 3.75 15.07 -5.38
N LEU A 27 3.85 15.02 -4.05
CA LEU A 27 4.05 13.77 -3.33
C LEU A 27 2.85 12.81 -3.47
N VAL A 28 1.61 13.33 -3.43
CA VAL A 28 0.39 12.55 -3.69
C VAL A 28 0.36 12.05 -5.13
N LEU A 29 0.75 12.88 -6.10
CA LEU A 29 0.86 12.48 -7.50
C LEU A 29 1.87 11.34 -7.66
N ALA A 30 3.08 11.45 -7.10
CA ALA A 30 4.07 10.39 -7.13
C ALA A 30 3.56 9.10 -6.48
N TYR A 31 2.82 9.22 -5.37
CA TYR A 31 2.22 8.07 -4.69
C TYR A 31 1.13 7.41 -5.54
N THR A 32 0.31 8.19 -6.24
CA THR A 32 -0.69 7.70 -7.19
C THR A 32 -0.03 6.93 -8.34
N PHE A 33 1.07 7.46 -8.92
CA PHE A 33 1.82 6.76 -9.96
C PHE A 33 2.38 5.42 -9.49
N SER A 34 2.88 5.33 -8.26
CA SER A 34 3.31 4.06 -7.65
C SER A 34 2.18 3.02 -7.62
N PHE A 35 0.93 3.43 -7.33
CA PHE A 35 -0.22 2.52 -7.40
C PHE A 35 -0.58 2.11 -8.83
N ILE A 36 -0.41 3.00 -9.82
CA ILE A 36 -0.63 2.67 -11.24
C ILE A 36 0.34 1.57 -11.66
N ASP A 37 1.64 1.73 -11.36
CA ASP A 37 2.68 0.76 -11.70
C ASP A 37 2.47 -0.63 -11.05
N ARG A 38 1.93 -0.66 -9.84
CA ARG A 38 1.58 -1.92 -9.17
C ARG A 38 0.37 -2.59 -9.80
N THR A 39 -0.66 -1.81 -10.08
CA THR A 39 -1.97 -2.31 -10.51
C THR A 39 -1.95 -2.76 -11.97
N ILE A 40 -1.15 -2.10 -12.82
CA ILE A 40 -1.13 -2.38 -14.26
C ILE A 40 -0.77 -3.85 -14.56
N LEU A 41 0.15 -4.43 -13.80
CA LEU A 41 0.52 -5.84 -13.98
C LEU A 41 -0.67 -6.77 -13.71
N ALA A 42 -1.50 -6.47 -12.70
CA ALA A 42 -2.69 -7.26 -12.39
C ALA A 42 -3.73 -7.24 -13.52
N MET A 43 -3.79 -6.15 -14.29
CA MET A 43 -4.67 -6.04 -15.45
C MET A 43 -4.09 -6.73 -16.70
N LEU A 44 -2.79 -6.94 -16.77
CA LEU A 44 -2.07 -7.53 -17.88
C LEU A 44 -1.77 -9.04 -17.71
N VAL A 45 -2.32 -9.68 -16.66
CA VAL A 45 -2.07 -11.10 -16.36
C VAL A 45 -2.33 -11.99 -17.56
N GLY A 46 -3.46 -11.83 -18.26
CA GLY A 46 -3.84 -12.64 -19.43
C GLY A 46 -2.79 -12.57 -20.55
N PRO A 47 -2.52 -11.39 -21.13
CA PRO A 47 -1.53 -11.23 -22.20
C PRO A 47 -0.12 -11.68 -21.83
N ILE A 48 0.36 -11.32 -20.63
CA ILE A 48 1.71 -11.71 -20.16
C ILE A 48 1.81 -13.23 -20.03
N LYS A 49 0.79 -13.85 -19.44
CA LYS A 49 0.71 -15.30 -19.26
C LYS A 49 0.73 -16.05 -20.60
N ALA A 50 -0.05 -15.56 -21.56
CA ALA A 50 -0.13 -16.17 -22.90
C ALA A 50 1.19 -16.10 -23.64
N GLU A 51 1.89 -14.94 -23.61
CA GLU A 51 3.12 -14.74 -24.36
C GLU A 51 4.35 -15.39 -23.71
N LEU A 52 4.47 -15.28 -22.37
CA LEU A 52 5.62 -15.80 -21.63
C LEU A 52 5.38 -17.22 -21.08
N HIS A 53 4.23 -17.85 -21.37
CA HIS A 53 3.84 -19.21 -20.91
C HIS A 53 3.95 -19.40 -19.40
N LEU A 54 3.45 -18.42 -18.61
CA LEU A 54 3.54 -18.43 -17.15
C LEU A 54 2.31 -19.05 -16.48
N SER A 55 2.51 -19.65 -15.30
CA SER A 55 1.41 -20.05 -14.42
C SER A 55 0.85 -18.87 -13.63
N ASP A 56 -0.36 -19.01 -13.05
CA ASP A 56 -0.92 -18.01 -12.15
C ASP A 56 -0.02 -17.83 -10.92
N THR A 57 0.61 -18.91 -10.44
CA THR A 57 1.58 -18.89 -9.34
C THR A 57 2.81 -18.01 -9.69
N GLN A 58 3.39 -18.16 -10.88
CA GLN A 58 4.52 -17.31 -11.30
C GLN A 58 4.13 -15.84 -11.39
N ILE A 59 2.96 -15.52 -11.92
CA ILE A 59 2.42 -14.16 -11.92
C ILE A 59 2.22 -13.62 -10.51
N SER A 60 1.71 -14.45 -9.59
CA SER A 60 1.49 -14.04 -8.20
C SER A 60 2.78 -13.70 -7.46
N LEU A 61 3.87 -14.39 -7.77
CA LEU A 61 5.20 -14.07 -7.23
C LEU A 61 5.69 -12.71 -7.70
N LEU A 62 5.43 -12.35 -8.96
CA LEU A 62 5.79 -11.04 -9.53
C LEU A 62 4.98 -9.89 -8.92
N THR A 63 3.68 -10.10 -8.66
CA THR A 63 2.77 -9.08 -8.12
C THR A 63 2.79 -8.98 -6.60
N GLY A 64 3.09 -10.09 -5.91
CA GLY A 64 2.97 -10.24 -4.47
C GLY A 64 4.31 -10.44 -3.76
N LEU A 65 4.73 -11.71 -3.61
CA LEU A 65 5.80 -12.09 -2.68
C LEU A 65 7.15 -11.46 -3.02
N ALA A 66 7.59 -11.52 -4.28
CA ALA A 66 8.88 -10.95 -4.66
C ALA A 66 8.90 -9.43 -4.43
N PHE A 67 7.84 -8.74 -4.87
CA PHE A 67 7.69 -7.31 -4.64
C PHE A 67 7.70 -6.98 -3.14
N ALA A 68 6.92 -7.70 -2.31
CA ALA A 68 6.83 -7.48 -0.88
C ALA A 68 8.18 -7.64 -0.15
N ILE A 69 8.95 -8.68 -0.50
CA ILE A 69 10.27 -8.93 0.07
C ILE A 69 11.23 -7.77 -0.21
N PHE A 70 11.39 -7.39 -1.47
CA PHE A 70 12.36 -6.34 -1.85
C PHE A 70 11.92 -4.95 -1.41
N TYR A 71 10.62 -4.62 -1.55
CA TYR A 71 10.06 -3.37 -1.03
C TYR A 71 10.32 -3.21 0.47
N THR A 72 10.10 -4.27 1.24
CA THR A 72 10.25 -4.23 2.70
C THR A 72 11.72 -4.26 3.13
N ALA A 73 12.52 -5.15 2.53
CA ALA A 73 13.95 -5.28 2.85
C ALA A 73 14.71 -3.97 2.58
N LEU A 74 14.36 -3.26 1.52
CA LEU A 74 14.99 -2.00 1.14
C LEU A 74 14.35 -0.77 1.81
N GLY A 75 13.08 -0.84 2.19
CA GLY A 75 12.41 0.24 2.92
C GLY A 75 13.08 0.57 4.26
N LEU A 76 13.62 -0.43 4.97
CA LEU A 76 14.34 -0.23 6.23
C LEU A 76 15.64 0.58 6.05
N PRO A 77 16.60 0.21 5.17
CA PRO A 77 17.78 1.01 4.92
C PRO A 77 17.45 2.39 4.32
N PHE A 78 16.46 2.52 3.43
CA PHE A 78 16.05 3.83 2.93
C PHE A 78 15.48 4.73 4.01
N GLY A 79 14.78 4.20 5.00
CA GLY A 79 14.38 4.95 6.20
C GLY A 79 15.57 5.58 6.93
N THR A 80 16.71 4.90 7.01
CA THR A 80 17.93 5.44 7.63
C THR A 80 18.69 6.40 6.70
N ILE A 81 18.67 6.17 5.39
CA ILE A 81 19.28 7.04 4.38
C ILE A 81 18.53 8.37 4.31
N VAL A 82 17.21 8.35 4.40
CA VAL A 82 16.36 9.55 4.46
C VAL A 82 16.81 10.51 5.57
N ASP A 83 17.33 10.00 6.68
CA ASP A 83 17.80 10.84 7.79
C ASP A 83 19.10 11.60 7.48
N LYS A 84 19.88 11.15 6.51
CA LYS A 84 21.21 11.69 6.18
C LYS A 84 21.29 12.37 4.80
N ALA A 85 20.49 11.92 3.85
CA ALA A 85 20.48 12.40 2.47
C ALA A 85 19.42 13.50 2.22
N SER A 86 19.43 14.10 1.03
CA SER A 86 18.32 14.94 0.55
C SER A 86 17.07 14.06 0.37
N ARG A 87 16.00 14.41 1.09
CA ARG A 87 14.72 13.64 1.09
C ARG A 87 14.05 13.73 -0.28
N ARG A 88 13.99 14.92 -0.87
CA ARG A 88 13.46 15.11 -2.22
C ARG A 88 14.33 14.44 -3.28
N GLY A 89 15.66 14.51 -3.13
CA GLY A 89 16.61 13.86 -4.03
C GLY A 89 16.46 12.34 -4.01
N LEU A 90 16.34 11.74 -2.82
CA LEU A 90 16.11 10.30 -2.66
C LEU A 90 14.75 9.88 -3.25
N ALA A 91 13.69 10.64 -2.98
CA ALA A 91 12.37 10.38 -3.56
C ALA A 91 12.39 10.48 -5.09
N ALA A 92 13.00 11.54 -5.64
CA ALA A 92 13.10 11.72 -7.09
C ALA A 92 13.91 10.61 -7.77
N ALA A 93 15.05 10.22 -7.18
CA ALA A 93 15.84 9.09 -7.67
C ALA A 93 15.05 7.78 -7.65
N GLY A 94 14.30 7.52 -6.57
CA GLY A 94 13.42 6.37 -6.48
C GLY A 94 12.33 6.37 -7.54
N VAL A 95 11.65 7.51 -7.76
CA VAL A 95 10.65 7.66 -8.82
C VAL A 95 11.26 7.40 -10.19
N ALA A 96 12.44 7.93 -10.48
CA ALA A 96 13.13 7.70 -11.74
C ALA A 96 13.51 6.23 -11.93
N VAL A 97 14.05 5.59 -10.88
CA VAL A 97 14.42 4.16 -10.92
C VAL A 97 13.20 3.30 -11.20
N TRP A 98 12.10 3.44 -10.43
CA TRP A 98 10.94 2.59 -10.68
C TRP A 98 10.32 2.84 -12.06
N SER A 99 10.29 4.09 -12.53
CA SER A 99 9.74 4.44 -13.84
C SER A 99 10.53 3.77 -14.99
N VAL A 100 11.87 3.81 -14.92
CA VAL A 100 12.73 3.10 -15.87
C VAL A 100 12.48 1.59 -15.78
N MET A 101 12.42 1.03 -14.57
CA MET A 101 12.17 -0.40 -14.38
C MET A 101 10.77 -0.81 -14.85
N THR A 102 9.75 0.06 -14.74
CA THR A 102 8.42 -0.18 -15.30
C THR A 102 8.49 -0.26 -16.83
N VAL A 103 9.22 0.65 -17.50
CA VAL A 103 9.46 0.55 -18.96
C VAL A 103 10.18 -0.75 -19.30
N LEU A 104 11.19 -1.15 -18.51
CA LEU A 104 11.93 -2.40 -18.70
C LEU A 104 11.07 -3.66 -18.46
N CYS A 105 9.98 -3.58 -17.67
CA CYS A 105 9.00 -4.67 -17.62
C CYS A 105 8.41 -4.94 -19.02
N GLY A 106 8.17 -3.89 -19.84
CA GLY A 106 7.72 -4.03 -21.23
C GLY A 106 8.76 -4.65 -22.16
N ALA A 107 10.05 -4.51 -21.85
CA ALA A 107 11.14 -5.11 -22.61
C ALA A 107 11.46 -6.55 -22.17
N ALA A 108 10.77 -7.08 -21.17
CA ALA A 108 11.04 -8.42 -20.64
C ALA A 108 10.72 -9.51 -21.65
N MET A 109 11.64 -10.46 -21.90
CA MET A 109 11.49 -11.56 -22.84
C MET A 109 11.17 -12.89 -22.14
N ASN A 110 11.28 -12.96 -20.83
CA ASN A 110 11.03 -14.16 -20.04
C ASN A 110 10.70 -13.79 -18.58
N TYR A 111 10.32 -14.82 -17.79
CA TYR A 111 9.99 -14.66 -16.39
C TYR A 111 11.09 -13.96 -15.57
N TRP A 112 12.36 -14.34 -15.77
CA TRP A 112 13.47 -13.83 -14.94
C TRP A 112 13.78 -12.36 -15.24
N SER A 113 13.72 -11.94 -16.52
CA SER A 113 13.89 -10.54 -16.88
C SER A 113 12.74 -9.68 -16.38
N LEU A 114 11.49 -10.18 -16.40
CA LEU A 114 10.35 -9.52 -15.82
C LEU A 114 10.47 -9.42 -14.29
N LEU A 115 10.90 -10.50 -13.63
CA LEU A 115 11.14 -10.52 -12.18
C LEU A 115 12.22 -9.49 -11.78
N ALA A 116 13.34 -9.44 -12.50
CA ALA A 116 14.40 -8.47 -12.23
C ALA A 116 13.91 -7.03 -12.36
N ALA A 117 13.14 -6.71 -13.41
CA ALA A 117 12.54 -5.41 -13.58
C ALA A 117 11.55 -5.08 -12.45
N ARG A 118 10.70 -6.03 -12.02
CA ARG A 118 9.78 -5.87 -10.88
C ARG A 118 10.49 -5.64 -9.54
N VAL A 119 11.62 -6.33 -9.31
CA VAL A 119 12.48 -6.06 -8.14
C VAL A 119 13.03 -4.62 -8.20
N GLY A 120 13.44 -4.16 -9.38
CA GLY A 120 13.86 -2.77 -9.57
C GLY A 120 12.73 -1.76 -9.29
N VAL A 121 11.49 -2.04 -9.72
CA VAL A 121 10.31 -1.22 -9.39
C VAL A 121 10.14 -1.17 -7.86
N ALA A 122 10.12 -2.31 -7.18
CA ALA A 122 9.97 -2.38 -5.72
C ALA A 122 11.07 -1.60 -4.99
N THR A 123 12.32 -1.67 -5.50
CA THR A 123 13.47 -0.93 -4.97
C THR A 123 13.26 0.58 -5.05
N GLY A 124 12.85 1.09 -6.21
CA GLY A 124 12.58 2.52 -6.39
C GLY A 124 11.43 3.00 -5.51
N GLU A 125 10.31 2.29 -5.50
CA GLU A 125 9.13 2.66 -4.73
C GLU A 125 9.35 2.67 -3.22
N ALA A 126 10.27 1.84 -2.71
CA ALA A 126 10.59 1.78 -1.28
C ALA A 126 11.15 3.10 -0.71
N THR A 127 11.60 4.04 -1.57
CA THR A 127 12.17 5.33 -1.16
C THR A 127 11.11 6.39 -0.87
N LEU A 128 9.96 6.36 -1.57
CA LEU A 128 8.99 7.46 -1.58
C LEU A 128 8.31 7.66 -0.22
N SER A 129 7.77 6.61 0.37
CA SER A 129 7.01 6.72 1.63
C SER A 129 7.87 7.20 2.80
N PRO A 130 9.09 6.70 3.05
CA PRO A 130 9.98 7.25 4.07
C PRO A 130 10.30 8.72 3.85
N ALA A 131 10.57 9.12 2.60
CA ALA A 131 10.85 10.52 2.26
C ALA A 131 9.63 11.43 2.50
N ALA A 132 8.44 11.01 2.06
CA ALA A 132 7.20 11.77 2.22
C ALA A 132 6.83 11.95 3.70
N TYR A 133 6.86 10.89 4.50
CA TYR A 133 6.56 10.96 5.94
C TYR A 133 7.58 11.79 6.72
N SER A 134 8.83 11.90 6.22
CA SER A 134 9.84 12.80 6.79
C SER A 134 9.65 14.26 6.35
N LEU A 135 9.20 14.52 5.11
CA LEU A 135 9.01 15.86 4.57
C LEU A 135 7.75 16.57 5.09
N ILE A 136 6.62 15.85 5.13
CA ILE A 136 5.30 16.43 5.46
C ILE A 136 5.29 17.17 6.81
N PRO A 137 5.86 16.65 7.91
CA PRO A 137 5.90 17.36 9.19
C PRO A 137 6.71 18.67 9.16
N ASP A 138 7.70 18.76 8.27
CA ASP A 138 8.53 19.96 8.13
C ASP A 138 7.91 21.00 7.18
N LEU A 139 7.04 20.55 6.27
CA LEU A 139 6.32 21.44 5.34
C LEU A 139 5.15 22.15 6.01
N PHE A 140 4.50 21.54 6.99
CA PHE A 140 3.28 22.05 7.59
C PHE A 140 3.45 22.39 9.07
N LYS A 141 2.76 23.46 9.52
CA LYS A 141 2.63 23.81 10.94
C LYS A 141 1.95 22.67 11.70
N PRO A 142 2.20 22.52 13.03
CA PRO A 142 1.61 21.43 13.83
C PRO A 142 0.11 21.23 13.64
N GLU A 143 -0.66 22.34 13.49
CA GLU A 143 -2.12 22.34 13.36
C GLU A 143 -2.59 21.69 12.04
N HIS A 144 -1.74 21.66 11.01
CA HIS A 144 -2.09 21.14 9.67
C HIS A 144 -1.44 19.80 9.35
N ARG A 145 -0.51 19.29 10.18
CA ARG A 145 0.26 18.07 9.91
C ARG A 145 -0.61 16.84 9.74
N SER A 146 -1.56 16.63 10.65
CA SER A 146 -2.46 15.47 10.60
C SER A 146 -3.31 15.47 9.33
N ARG A 147 -3.81 16.64 8.92
CA ARG A 147 -4.57 16.80 7.67
C ARG A 147 -3.69 16.50 6.45
N ALA A 148 -2.46 17.03 6.41
CA ALA A 148 -1.55 16.78 5.31
C ALA A 148 -1.15 15.31 5.19
N GLN A 149 -0.88 14.63 6.31
CA GLN A 149 -0.62 13.19 6.33
C GLN A 149 -1.85 12.39 5.91
N GLY A 150 -3.05 12.80 6.32
CA GLY A 150 -4.32 12.20 5.89
C GLY A 150 -4.51 12.31 4.38
N VAL A 151 -4.26 13.50 3.79
CA VAL A 151 -4.33 13.72 2.33
C VAL A 151 -3.31 12.84 1.61
N TYR A 152 -2.08 12.72 2.11
CA TYR A 152 -1.09 11.80 1.54
C TYR A 152 -1.54 10.34 1.61
N ALA A 153 -2.07 9.91 2.75
CA ALA A 153 -2.57 8.54 2.94
C ALA A 153 -3.79 8.22 2.05
N MET A 154 -4.68 9.21 1.81
CA MET A 154 -5.78 9.07 0.85
C MET A 154 -5.30 8.79 -0.58
N GLY A 155 -4.07 9.19 -0.91
CA GLY A 155 -3.42 8.88 -2.18
C GLY A 155 -3.38 7.36 -2.48
N ALA A 156 -3.38 6.49 -1.48
CA ALA A 156 -3.45 5.05 -1.67
C ALA A 156 -4.83 4.61 -2.22
N CYS A 157 -5.92 5.13 -1.66
CA CYS A 157 -7.28 4.78 -2.09
C CYS A 157 -7.59 5.38 -3.46
N PHE A 158 -7.34 6.69 -3.63
CA PHE A 158 -7.48 7.37 -4.92
C PHE A 158 -6.54 6.79 -5.98
N GLY A 159 -5.27 6.50 -5.59
CA GLY A 159 -4.28 5.90 -6.46
C GLY A 159 -4.73 4.55 -6.98
N SER A 160 -5.26 3.67 -6.12
CA SER A 160 -5.79 2.36 -6.56
C SER A 160 -6.95 2.51 -7.53
N GLY A 161 -7.91 3.39 -7.24
CA GLY A 161 -9.05 3.61 -8.14
C GLY A 161 -8.65 4.21 -9.47
N LEU A 162 -7.82 5.25 -9.47
CA LEU A 162 -7.28 5.85 -10.69
C LEU A 162 -6.39 4.88 -11.47
N ALA A 163 -5.63 4.03 -10.77
CA ALA A 163 -4.80 3.02 -11.40
C ALA A 163 -5.61 2.04 -12.26
N PHE A 164 -6.75 1.57 -11.74
CA PHE A 164 -7.66 0.72 -12.53
C PHE A 164 -8.31 1.47 -13.69
N LEU A 165 -8.78 2.71 -13.48
CA LEU A 165 -9.39 3.51 -14.56
C LEU A 165 -8.37 3.81 -15.66
N ILE A 166 -7.21 4.36 -15.32
CA ILE A 166 -6.16 4.73 -16.25
C ILE A 166 -5.59 3.48 -16.92
N GLY A 167 -5.35 2.41 -16.14
CA GLY A 167 -4.83 1.15 -16.64
C GLY A 167 -5.78 0.52 -17.66
N GLY A 168 -7.07 0.42 -17.35
CA GLY A 168 -8.08 -0.11 -18.27
C GLY A 168 -8.19 0.69 -19.55
N TRP A 169 -8.23 2.02 -19.44
CA TRP A 169 -8.26 2.90 -20.61
C TRP A 169 -6.97 2.82 -21.45
N THR A 170 -5.79 2.78 -20.81
CA THR A 170 -4.51 2.66 -21.51
C THR A 170 -4.42 1.36 -22.27
N ILE A 171 -4.80 0.22 -21.65
CA ILE A 171 -4.79 -1.07 -22.31
C ILE A 171 -5.71 -1.05 -23.53
N MET A 172 -6.93 -0.51 -23.39
CA MET A 172 -7.88 -0.38 -24.48
C MET A 172 -7.31 0.50 -25.61
N ALA A 173 -6.70 1.64 -25.28
CA ALA A 173 -6.16 2.57 -26.28
C ALA A 173 -4.97 2.00 -27.05
N VAL A 174 -4.11 1.18 -26.40
CA VAL A 174 -2.91 0.63 -27.07
C VAL A 174 -3.12 -0.73 -27.71
N SER A 175 -4.21 -1.46 -27.38
CA SER A 175 -4.46 -2.82 -27.89
C SER A 175 -4.56 -2.92 -29.43
N GLY A 176 -4.92 -1.83 -30.10
CA GLY A 176 -5.03 -1.76 -31.55
C GLY A 176 -3.87 -1.04 -32.23
N LEU A 177 -2.86 -0.57 -31.51
CA LEU A 177 -1.74 0.16 -32.08
C LEU A 177 -0.71 -0.80 -32.71
N PRO A 178 -0.05 -0.36 -33.82
CA PRO A 178 1.05 -1.12 -34.41
C PRO A 178 2.23 -1.21 -33.42
N PRO A 179 3.09 -2.23 -33.55
CA PRO A 179 4.30 -2.32 -32.73
C PRO A 179 5.19 -1.10 -32.89
N VAL A 180 5.75 -0.62 -31.78
CA VAL A 180 6.71 0.48 -31.77
C VAL A 180 8.10 -0.10 -31.54
N SER A 181 8.97 0.04 -32.55
CA SER A 181 10.37 -0.40 -32.41
C SER A 181 11.21 0.67 -31.75
N LEU A 182 11.82 0.32 -30.61
CA LEU A 182 12.74 1.21 -29.89
C LEU A 182 14.18 0.69 -30.07
N PRO A 183 15.14 1.59 -30.41
CA PRO A 183 16.55 1.23 -30.43
C PRO A 183 16.96 0.62 -29.08
N LEU A 184 17.67 -0.51 -29.08
CA LEU A 184 18.14 -1.24 -27.91
C LEU A 184 17.10 -2.01 -27.09
N LEU A 185 15.81 -1.68 -27.17
CA LEU A 185 14.75 -2.30 -26.34
C LEU A 185 13.85 -3.26 -27.16
N GLY A 186 13.99 -3.26 -28.49
CA GLY A 186 13.21 -4.13 -29.37
C GLY A 186 11.80 -3.61 -29.66
N GLU A 187 10.90 -4.51 -30.05
CA GLU A 187 9.52 -4.19 -30.44
C GLU A 187 8.59 -4.21 -29.22
N PHE A 188 7.84 -3.11 -29.06
CA PHE A 188 6.79 -2.94 -28.06
C PHE A 188 5.42 -3.05 -28.71
N SER A 189 4.74 -4.16 -28.48
CA SER A 189 3.36 -4.40 -28.94
C SER A 189 2.47 -4.82 -27.77
N GLY A 190 1.17 -4.58 -27.89
CA GLY A 190 0.18 -5.01 -26.92
C GLY A 190 0.56 -4.61 -25.48
N TRP A 191 0.64 -5.60 -24.58
CA TRP A 191 0.95 -5.37 -23.15
C TRP A 191 2.31 -4.71 -22.90
N ARG A 192 3.29 -4.91 -23.77
CA ARG A 192 4.63 -4.29 -23.67
C ARG A 192 4.54 -2.78 -23.82
N LEU A 193 3.74 -2.30 -24.77
CA LEU A 193 3.52 -0.88 -25.01
C LEU A 193 2.81 -0.21 -23.82
N VAL A 194 1.94 -0.94 -23.12
CA VAL A 194 1.29 -0.42 -21.90
C VAL A 194 2.31 -0.05 -20.84
N PHE A 195 3.33 -0.87 -20.60
CA PHE A 195 4.40 -0.56 -19.64
C PHE A 195 5.22 0.68 -20.07
N LEU A 196 5.41 0.88 -21.37
CA LEU A 196 6.06 2.09 -21.87
C LEU A 196 5.21 3.33 -21.60
N VAL A 197 3.92 3.27 -21.95
CA VAL A 197 2.98 4.40 -21.78
C VAL A 197 2.74 4.75 -20.31
N VAL A 198 2.77 3.78 -19.43
CA VAL A 198 2.57 3.98 -17.99
C VAL A 198 3.88 4.41 -17.30
N GLY A 199 5.00 3.78 -17.65
CA GLY A 199 6.28 4.03 -16.98
C GLY A 199 6.95 5.34 -17.41
N ALA A 200 6.94 5.68 -18.70
CA ALA A 200 7.65 6.85 -19.20
C ALA A 200 7.19 8.20 -18.56
N PRO A 201 5.89 8.47 -18.35
CA PRO A 201 5.45 9.70 -17.66
C PRO A 201 5.95 9.81 -16.22
N GLY A 202 6.27 8.70 -15.56
CA GLY A 202 6.85 8.70 -14.22
C GLY A 202 8.19 9.44 -14.15
N LEU A 203 8.96 9.51 -15.25
CA LEU A 203 10.19 10.30 -15.32
C LEU A 203 9.89 11.81 -15.20
N LEU A 204 8.78 12.29 -15.75
CA LEU A 204 8.33 13.66 -15.56
C LEU A 204 7.93 13.91 -14.10
N VAL A 205 7.28 12.91 -13.47
CA VAL A 205 6.96 12.98 -12.03
C VAL A 205 8.25 13.02 -11.21
N ALA A 206 9.29 12.28 -11.57
CA ALA A 206 10.60 12.35 -10.89
C ALA A 206 11.19 13.76 -10.94
N LEU A 207 11.11 14.44 -12.08
CA LEU A 207 11.53 15.85 -12.23
C LEU A 207 10.66 16.79 -11.37
N LEU A 208 9.34 16.58 -11.33
CA LEU A 208 8.45 17.35 -10.47
C LEU A 208 8.79 17.16 -8.98
N VAL A 209 9.17 15.96 -8.55
CA VAL A 209 9.58 15.69 -7.17
C VAL A 209 10.80 16.53 -6.76
N LEU A 210 11.70 16.86 -7.69
CA LEU A 210 12.82 17.77 -7.41
C LEU A 210 12.36 19.21 -7.10
N ALA A 211 11.15 19.61 -7.50
CA ALA A 211 10.57 20.91 -7.16
C ALA A 211 9.92 20.95 -5.76
N VAL A 212 9.78 19.80 -5.09
CA VAL A 212 9.25 19.72 -3.72
C VAL A 212 10.14 20.54 -2.78
N ALA A 213 9.51 21.35 -1.95
CA ALA A 213 10.25 22.13 -0.96
C ALA A 213 10.91 21.19 0.06
N GLU A 214 12.19 21.42 0.31
CA GLU A 214 12.96 20.69 1.32
C GLU A 214 13.42 21.66 2.42
N PRO A 215 12.59 21.88 3.47
CA PRO A 215 12.98 22.70 4.59
C PRO A 215 14.25 22.15 5.25
N ARG A 216 15.11 23.07 5.73
CA ARG A 216 16.29 22.69 6.52
C ARG A 216 15.85 21.85 7.70
N ARG A 217 16.54 20.73 7.95
CA ARG A 217 16.29 19.91 9.15
C ARG A 217 16.49 20.76 10.39
N LYS A 218 15.59 20.64 11.33
CA LYS A 218 15.82 21.18 12.66
C LYS A 218 17.08 20.50 13.22
N ALA A 219 18.08 21.30 13.62
CA ALA A 219 19.23 20.77 14.31
C ALA A 219 18.74 19.88 15.47
N ALA A 220 19.39 18.74 15.67
CA ALA A 220 18.99 17.68 16.60
C ALA A 220 19.09 18.09 18.10
N GLY A 221 18.60 19.29 18.44
CA GLY A 221 18.63 19.87 19.78
C GLY A 221 17.26 20.16 20.41
N ALA A 222 16.15 20.11 19.66
CA ALA A 222 14.85 20.50 20.20
C ALA A 222 13.65 19.73 19.63
N SER A 223 13.86 18.60 19.02
CA SER A 223 12.77 17.75 18.53
C SER A 223 12.80 16.43 19.27
N VAL A 224 11.62 15.95 19.62
CA VAL A 224 11.34 14.57 20.04
C VAL A 224 11.77 13.58 18.92
N ALA A 225 13.03 13.66 18.51
CA ALA A 225 13.76 12.58 17.87
C ALA A 225 14.08 11.63 19.02
N GLY A 226 13.27 10.61 19.18
CA GLY A 226 13.63 9.48 20.02
C GLY A 226 15.04 9.02 19.64
N PRO A 227 15.79 8.41 20.55
CA PRO A 227 17.17 8.03 20.36
C PRO A 227 17.35 7.30 19.05
N SER A 228 18.40 7.68 18.29
CA SER A 228 18.85 7.07 17.04
C SER A 228 18.40 5.60 16.93
N LEU A 229 17.85 5.19 15.79
CA LEU A 229 17.49 3.80 15.51
C LEU A 229 18.59 2.80 15.91
N ALA A 230 19.85 3.25 15.94
CA ALA A 230 21.00 2.47 16.37
C ALA A 230 21.11 2.28 17.90
N ALA A 231 20.48 3.13 18.74
CA ALA A 231 20.83 3.17 20.15
C ALA A 231 20.08 2.18 21.07
N ARG A 232 18.90 1.64 20.73
CA ARG A 232 18.20 0.63 21.57
C ARG A 232 17.26 -0.30 20.80
N PRO A 233 17.74 -1.20 19.93
CA PRO A 233 16.87 -2.24 19.34
C PRO A 233 16.30 -3.17 20.43
N ALA A 234 17.03 -3.41 21.51
CA ALA A 234 16.60 -4.22 22.64
C ALA A 234 15.30 -3.72 23.29
N ALA A 235 15.11 -2.39 23.48
CA ALA A 235 13.93 -1.87 24.16
C ALA A 235 12.62 -2.11 23.40
N ALA A 236 12.64 -2.00 22.05
CA ALA A 236 11.46 -2.32 21.25
C ALA A 236 11.14 -3.82 21.28
N LEU A 237 12.17 -4.66 21.19
CA LEU A 237 12.03 -6.11 21.29
C LEU A 237 11.52 -6.54 22.66
N ASP A 238 12.01 -5.93 23.74
CA ASP A 238 11.55 -6.20 25.10
C ASP A 238 10.10 -5.78 25.30
N ALA A 239 9.69 -4.62 24.78
CA ALA A 239 8.29 -4.18 24.83
C ALA A 239 7.38 -5.16 24.05
N LEU A 240 7.80 -5.59 22.85
CA LEU A 240 7.08 -6.58 22.05
C LEU A 240 6.99 -7.93 22.76
N ARG A 241 8.07 -8.41 23.37
CA ARG A 241 8.09 -9.67 24.13
C ARG A 241 7.23 -9.61 25.38
N ARG A 242 7.35 -8.51 26.17
CA ARG A 242 6.60 -8.32 27.42
C ARG A 242 5.08 -8.27 27.18
N HIS A 243 4.65 -7.63 26.11
CA HIS A 243 3.23 -7.44 25.76
C HIS A 243 2.88 -8.08 24.42
N TRP A 244 3.46 -9.25 24.11
CA TRP A 244 3.37 -9.90 22.80
C TRP A 244 1.92 -10.14 22.32
N ARG A 245 0.98 -10.42 23.24
CA ARG A 245 -0.44 -10.59 22.90
C ARG A 245 -1.09 -9.29 22.43
N ALA A 246 -0.79 -8.17 23.10
CA ALA A 246 -1.35 -6.87 22.75
C ALA A 246 -0.74 -6.32 21.45
N TYR A 247 0.56 -6.46 21.23
CA TYR A 247 1.20 -6.06 19.98
C TYR A 247 0.90 -7.05 18.86
N GLY A 248 0.90 -8.34 19.14
CA GLY A 248 0.64 -9.41 18.17
C GLY A 248 -0.74 -9.30 17.53
N VAL A 249 -1.78 -8.94 18.28
CA VAL A 249 -3.11 -8.74 17.73
C VAL A 249 -3.14 -7.60 16.70
N VAL A 250 -2.40 -6.51 16.94
CA VAL A 250 -2.35 -5.40 15.99
C VAL A 250 -1.43 -5.75 14.82
N ILE A 251 -0.21 -6.25 15.09
CA ILE A 251 0.79 -6.50 14.07
C ILE A 251 0.39 -7.67 13.16
N VAL A 252 0.00 -8.79 13.72
CA VAL A 252 -0.34 -9.98 12.93
C VAL A 252 -1.83 -10.00 12.57
N GLY A 253 -2.72 -9.79 13.54
CA GLY A 253 -4.17 -9.84 13.31
C GLY A 253 -4.64 -8.85 12.25
N CYS A 254 -4.18 -7.59 12.30
CA CYS A 254 -4.52 -6.60 11.26
C CYS A 254 -3.79 -6.85 9.93
N SER A 255 -2.59 -7.45 9.95
CA SER A 255 -1.89 -7.81 8.70
C SER A 255 -2.58 -8.95 7.96
N VAL A 256 -3.17 -9.91 8.67
CA VAL A 256 -3.93 -11.02 8.07
C VAL A 256 -5.18 -10.52 7.32
N VAL A 257 -5.82 -9.45 7.79
CA VAL A 257 -6.93 -8.80 7.05
C VAL A 257 -6.49 -8.36 5.64
N ASN A 258 -5.24 -7.91 5.51
CA ASN A 258 -4.69 -7.43 4.23
C ASN A 258 -4.40 -8.56 3.22
N ILE A 259 -4.39 -9.84 3.62
CA ILE A 259 -4.31 -10.98 2.69
C ILE A 259 -5.46 -10.91 1.69
N ALA A 260 -6.69 -10.73 2.19
CA ALA A 260 -7.89 -10.63 1.35
C ALA A 260 -7.83 -9.41 0.43
N PHE A 261 -7.36 -8.25 0.93
CA PHE A 261 -7.23 -7.02 0.14
C PHE A 261 -6.26 -7.18 -1.03
N HIS A 262 -5.05 -7.69 -0.77
CA HIS A 262 -4.05 -7.87 -1.83
C HIS A 262 -4.42 -9.02 -2.78
N GLY A 263 -5.04 -10.09 -2.28
CA GLY A 263 -5.57 -11.16 -3.11
C GLY A 263 -6.65 -10.66 -4.07
N LEU A 264 -7.62 -9.87 -3.57
CA LEU A 264 -8.65 -9.24 -4.41
C LEU A 264 -8.04 -8.28 -5.42
N SER A 265 -7.17 -7.37 -5.00
CA SER A 265 -6.57 -6.36 -5.88
C SER A 265 -5.77 -6.98 -7.03
N ALA A 266 -5.11 -8.12 -6.78
CA ALA A 266 -4.33 -8.81 -7.80
C ALA A 266 -5.19 -9.65 -8.77
N TRP A 267 -6.27 -10.27 -8.29
CA TRP A 267 -7.00 -11.27 -9.06
C TRP A 267 -8.40 -10.84 -9.51
N ALA A 268 -8.97 -9.73 -8.99
CA ALA A 268 -10.27 -9.24 -9.46
C ALA A 268 -10.28 -8.88 -10.96
N PRO A 269 -9.23 -8.28 -11.57
CA PRO A 269 -9.19 -8.09 -13.01
C PRO A 269 -9.26 -9.41 -13.79
N THR A 270 -8.50 -10.42 -13.32
CA THR A 270 -8.49 -11.74 -13.93
C THR A 270 -9.85 -12.45 -13.79
N LEU A 271 -10.51 -12.34 -12.63
CA LEU A 271 -11.85 -12.85 -12.41
C LEU A 271 -12.85 -12.25 -13.44
N LEU A 272 -12.87 -10.93 -13.55
CA LEU A 272 -13.79 -10.24 -14.46
C LEU A 272 -13.50 -10.52 -15.92
N GLY A 273 -12.22 -10.56 -16.32
CA GLY A 273 -11.82 -10.87 -17.70
C GLY A 273 -11.95 -12.34 -18.06
N ARG A 274 -11.52 -13.25 -17.19
CA ARG A 274 -11.46 -14.70 -17.48
C ARG A 274 -12.83 -15.37 -17.33
N VAL A 275 -13.54 -15.09 -16.24
CA VAL A 275 -14.82 -15.76 -15.94
C VAL A 275 -16.00 -15.06 -16.60
N HIS A 276 -16.00 -13.72 -16.57
CA HIS A 276 -17.11 -12.91 -17.11
C HIS A 276 -16.85 -12.33 -18.49
N GLN A 277 -15.69 -12.61 -19.10
CA GLN A 277 -15.32 -12.22 -20.46
C GLN A 277 -15.40 -10.69 -20.70
N LEU A 278 -15.13 -9.88 -19.66
CA LEU A 278 -15.16 -8.43 -19.80
C LEU A 278 -13.88 -7.88 -20.44
N GLU A 279 -14.03 -6.81 -21.19
CA GLU A 279 -12.92 -6.06 -21.76
C GLU A 279 -12.19 -5.25 -20.68
N GLN A 280 -10.90 -4.96 -20.91
CA GLN A 280 -10.05 -4.27 -19.93
C GLN A 280 -10.55 -2.88 -19.53
N GLY A 281 -11.19 -2.15 -20.45
CA GLY A 281 -11.84 -0.86 -20.17
C GLY A 281 -13.00 -0.99 -19.16
N GLN A 282 -13.84 -2.02 -19.33
CA GLN A 282 -14.96 -2.31 -18.42
C GLN A 282 -14.44 -2.75 -17.04
N ILE A 283 -13.42 -3.62 -17.02
CA ILE A 283 -12.76 -4.06 -15.78
C ILE A 283 -12.19 -2.86 -15.03
N GLY A 284 -11.46 -1.99 -15.72
CA GLY A 284 -10.91 -0.77 -15.17
C GLY A 284 -11.97 0.14 -14.58
N LEU A 285 -13.10 0.33 -15.27
CA LEU A 285 -14.22 1.13 -14.80
C LEU A 285 -14.86 0.53 -13.54
N ILE A 286 -15.18 -0.76 -13.56
CA ILE A 286 -15.82 -1.45 -12.43
C ILE A 286 -14.94 -1.37 -11.18
N LEU A 287 -13.68 -1.76 -11.28
CA LEU A 287 -12.78 -1.77 -10.12
C LEU A 287 -12.38 -0.35 -9.71
N GLY A 288 -12.15 0.54 -10.66
CA GLY A 288 -11.85 1.94 -10.38
C GLY A 288 -12.96 2.64 -9.62
N LEU A 289 -14.20 2.50 -10.06
CA LEU A 289 -15.36 3.02 -9.34
C LEU A 289 -15.57 2.32 -7.98
N GLY A 290 -15.26 1.02 -7.89
CA GLY A 290 -15.30 0.28 -6.62
C GLY A 290 -14.37 0.87 -5.56
N PHE A 291 -13.15 1.25 -5.93
CA PHE A 291 -12.20 1.91 -5.02
C PHE A 291 -12.56 3.36 -4.74
N LEU A 292 -12.94 4.15 -5.76
CA LEU A 292 -13.27 5.57 -5.61
C LEU A 292 -14.60 5.80 -4.89
N GLY A 293 -15.62 4.96 -5.10
CA GLY A 293 -16.91 5.06 -4.45
C GLY A 293 -16.94 4.27 -3.12
N PRO A 294 -17.28 2.98 -3.15
CA PRO A 294 -17.35 2.14 -1.95
C PRO A 294 -16.08 2.16 -1.11
N GLY A 295 -14.89 2.12 -1.75
CA GLY A 295 -13.61 2.14 -1.03
C GLY A 295 -13.42 3.42 -0.22
N CYS A 296 -13.57 4.59 -0.85
CA CYS A 296 -13.47 5.87 -0.13
C CYS A 296 -14.58 6.03 0.92
N ALA A 297 -15.80 5.60 0.63
CA ALA A 297 -16.89 5.61 1.61
C ALA A 297 -16.56 4.73 2.82
N GLY A 298 -16.00 3.53 2.61
CA GLY A 298 -15.56 2.65 3.69
C GLY A 298 -14.51 3.32 4.56
N LEU A 299 -13.47 3.90 3.96
CA LEU A 299 -12.38 4.59 4.67
C LEU A 299 -12.91 5.75 5.54
N LEU A 300 -13.77 6.60 4.98
CA LEU A 300 -14.32 7.76 5.68
C LEU A 300 -15.27 7.36 6.82
N LEU A 301 -16.19 6.44 6.54
CA LEU A 301 -17.14 5.93 7.55
C LEU A 301 -16.40 5.18 8.66
N GLY A 302 -15.38 4.40 8.30
CA GLY A 302 -14.55 3.69 9.28
C GLY A 302 -13.84 4.63 10.24
N GLY A 303 -13.21 5.68 9.73
CA GLY A 303 -12.58 6.71 10.55
C GLY A 303 -13.60 7.37 11.50
N TRP A 304 -14.75 7.80 10.97
CA TRP A 304 -15.79 8.45 11.76
C TRP A 304 -16.38 7.54 12.86
N VAL A 305 -16.61 6.27 12.58
CA VAL A 305 -17.08 5.30 13.60
C VAL A 305 -16.02 5.07 14.67
N ALA A 306 -14.74 4.92 14.25
CA ALA A 306 -13.62 4.74 15.18
C ALA A 306 -13.51 5.91 16.15
N ASP A 307 -13.56 7.15 15.66
CA ASP A 307 -13.50 8.37 16.48
C ASP A 307 -14.66 8.46 17.47
N ARG A 308 -15.88 8.16 17.03
CA ARG A 308 -17.04 8.13 17.94
C ARG A 308 -16.93 7.09 19.04
N TRP A 309 -16.42 5.90 18.71
CA TRP A 309 -16.25 4.84 19.71
C TRP A 309 -15.12 5.14 20.68
N LEU A 310 -14.04 5.77 20.22
CA LEU A 310 -12.96 6.25 21.09
C LEU A 310 -13.47 7.37 22.02
N ALA A 311 -14.22 8.33 21.52
CA ALA A 311 -14.84 9.39 22.31
C ALA A 311 -15.84 8.84 23.36
N ALA A 312 -16.49 7.70 23.06
CA ALA A 312 -17.34 6.97 24.02
C ALA A 312 -16.53 6.08 25.00
N GLY A 313 -15.21 6.26 25.12
CA GLY A 313 -14.35 5.53 26.05
C GLY A 313 -14.03 4.09 25.63
N ARG A 314 -14.34 3.67 24.41
CA ARG A 314 -14.02 2.32 23.92
C ARG A 314 -12.57 2.26 23.43
N LEU A 315 -11.62 1.97 24.31
CA LEU A 315 -10.19 1.91 23.98
C LEU A 315 -9.84 0.89 22.88
N ASP A 316 -10.68 -0.14 22.71
CA ASP A 316 -10.53 -1.17 21.68
C ASP A 316 -11.30 -0.89 20.38
N ALA A 317 -11.76 0.34 20.16
CA ALA A 317 -12.53 0.75 18.98
C ALA A 317 -11.86 0.31 17.66
N ASN A 318 -10.57 0.58 17.52
CA ASN A 318 -9.80 0.23 16.32
C ASN A 318 -9.77 -1.28 16.05
N LEU A 319 -9.64 -2.12 17.08
CA LEU A 319 -9.68 -3.57 16.92
C LEU A 319 -11.08 -4.09 16.57
N ARG A 320 -12.14 -3.43 17.08
CA ARG A 320 -13.52 -3.73 16.66
C ARG A 320 -13.73 -3.40 15.19
N MET A 321 -13.20 -2.28 14.72
CA MET A 321 -13.24 -1.91 13.30
C MET A 321 -12.55 -2.96 12.43
N ALA A 322 -11.35 -3.41 12.84
CA ALA A 322 -10.62 -4.46 12.13
C ALA A 322 -11.41 -5.79 12.11
N LEU A 323 -12.09 -6.13 13.21
CA LEU A 323 -12.94 -7.32 13.30
C LEU A 323 -14.15 -7.24 12.35
N ILE A 324 -14.87 -6.11 12.35
CA ILE A 324 -16.02 -5.88 11.46
C ILE A 324 -15.58 -5.93 10.00
N GLY A 325 -14.47 -5.27 9.65
CA GLY A 325 -13.92 -5.29 8.30
C GLY A 325 -13.53 -6.69 7.84
N ALA A 326 -12.85 -7.47 8.71
CA ALA A 326 -12.44 -8.84 8.43
C ALA A 326 -13.64 -9.76 8.17
N LEU A 327 -14.64 -9.75 9.07
CA LEU A 327 -15.84 -10.58 8.93
C LEU A 327 -16.73 -10.12 7.78
N GLY A 328 -16.88 -8.81 7.58
CA GLY A 328 -17.65 -8.26 6.47
C GLY A 328 -17.03 -8.59 5.11
N ALA A 329 -15.71 -8.45 4.98
CA ALA A 329 -14.99 -8.86 3.77
C ALA A 329 -15.08 -10.36 3.52
N ALA A 330 -14.94 -11.19 4.57
CA ALA A 330 -15.13 -12.65 4.48
C ALA A 330 -16.54 -13.01 3.99
N ALA A 331 -17.58 -12.36 4.54
CA ALA A 331 -18.97 -12.58 4.12
C ALA A 331 -19.19 -12.19 2.65
N MET A 332 -18.65 -11.05 2.19
CA MET A 332 -18.75 -10.67 0.77
C MET A 332 -18.01 -11.64 -0.14
N LEU A 333 -16.75 -11.99 0.21
CA LEU A 333 -15.95 -12.89 -0.61
C LEU A 333 -16.46 -14.33 -0.62
N SER A 334 -17.17 -14.79 0.44
CA SER A 334 -17.79 -16.12 0.45
C SER A 334 -18.77 -16.33 -0.71
N GLY A 335 -19.46 -15.27 -1.12
CA GLY A 335 -20.38 -15.30 -2.26
C GLY A 335 -19.70 -15.64 -3.58
N LEU A 336 -18.41 -15.34 -3.75
CA LEU A 336 -17.64 -15.68 -4.96
C LEU A 336 -17.41 -17.19 -5.11
N ILE A 337 -17.48 -17.96 -4.02
CA ILE A 337 -17.33 -19.43 -4.03
C ILE A 337 -18.42 -20.08 -4.87
N LEU A 338 -19.60 -19.47 -4.89
CA LEU A 338 -20.78 -19.96 -5.63
C LEU A 338 -20.74 -19.63 -7.13
N SER A 339 -19.67 -18.98 -7.62
CA SER A 339 -19.52 -18.53 -9.01
C SER A 339 -20.75 -17.76 -9.52
N PRO A 340 -21.09 -16.63 -8.88
CA PRO A 340 -22.29 -15.87 -9.19
C PRO A 340 -22.22 -15.21 -10.55
N GLY A 341 -23.38 -14.80 -11.11
CA GLY A 341 -23.44 -13.99 -12.32
C GLY A 341 -22.79 -12.62 -12.13
N LEU A 342 -22.52 -11.92 -13.25
CA LEU A 342 -21.73 -10.68 -13.29
C LEU A 342 -22.22 -9.60 -12.30
N GLY A 343 -23.51 -9.31 -12.27
CA GLY A 343 -24.06 -8.27 -11.38
C GLY A 343 -23.82 -8.58 -9.89
N ALA A 344 -24.00 -9.83 -9.48
CA ALA A 344 -23.70 -10.27 -8.11
C ALA A 344 -22.19 -10.23 -7.82
N THR A 345 -21.34 -10.63 -8.77
CA THR A 345 -19.88 -10.54 -8.63
C THR A 345 -19.44 -9.10 -8.40
N ILE A 346 -19.95 -8.14 -9.19
CA ILE A 346 -19.64 -6.71 -9.01
C ILE A 346 -20.08 -6.23 -7.62
N ALA A 347 -21.31 -6.55 -7.20
CA ALA A 347 -21.81 -6.16 -5.89
C ALA A 347 -20.96 -6.73 -4.74
N LEU A 348 -20.57 -8.00 -4.83
CA LEU A 348 -19.70 -8.67 -3.86
C LEU A 348 -18.30 -8.07 -3.81
N LEU A 349 -17.70 -7.77 -4.96
CA LEU A 349 -16.38 -7.11 -5.03
C LEU A 349 -16.43 -5.70 -4.44
N HIS A 350 -17.46 -4.89 -4.77
CA HIS A 350 -17.63 -3.55 -4.21
C HIS A 350 -17.90 -3.58 -2.70
N GLY A 351 -18.73 -4.51 -2.22
CA GLY A 351 -18.95 -4.74 -0.81
C GLY A 351 -17.68 -5.17 -0.07
N ALA A 352 -16.87 -6.06 -0.68
CA ALA A 352 -15.59 -6.48 -0.13
C ALA A 352 -14.60 -5.31 -0.06
N ILE A 353 -14.48 -4.50 -1.12
CA ILE A 353 -13.63 -3.30 -1.12
C ILE A 353 -14.04 -2.33 -0.01
N PHE A 354 -15.35 -2.06 0.14
CA PHE A 354 -15.86 -1.23 1.23
C PHE A 354 -15.45 -1.77 2.60
N MET A 355 -15.68 -3.05 2.86
CA MET A 355 -15.36 -3.70 4.15
C MET A 355 -13.86 -3.76 4.44
N MET A 356 -13.02 -3.89 3.42
CA MET A 356 -11.56 -3.88 3.57
C MET A 356 -11.01 -2.46 3.83
N MET A 357 -11.59 -1.43 3.21
CA MET A 357 -11.20 -0.04 3.44
C MET A 357 -11.69 0.50 4.78
N PHE A 358 -12.79 -0.02 5.31
CA PHE A 358 -13.41 0.40 6.56
C PHE A 358 -12.45 0.40 7.77
N PRO A 359 -11.59 -0.61 8.01
CA PRO A 359 -10.61 -0.59 9.09
C PRO A 359 -9.22 -0.07 8.71
N MET A 360 -9.02 0.54 7.55
CA MET A 360 -7.66 0.81 7.02
C MET A 360 -6.79 1.67 7.95
N GLY A 361 -7.37 2.61 8.68
CA GLY A 361 -6.69 3.42 9.70
C GLY A 361 -6.54 2.75 11.07
N ALA A 362 -7.18 1.60 11.30
CA ALA A 362 -7.33 1.02 12.63
C ALA A 362 -6.01 0.56 13.26
N ALA A 363 -5.15 -0.11 12.49
CA ALA A 363 -3.92 -0.67 13.03
C ALA A 363 -2.88 0.40 13.43
N PRO A 364 -2.56 1.41 12.59
CA PRO A 364 -1.71 2.50 13.00
C PRO A 364 -2.26 3.27 14.22
N ALA A 365 -3.57 3.52 14.28
CA ALA A 365 -4.21 4.20 15.40
C ALA A 365 -4.15 3.34 16.68
N ALA A 366 -4.40 2.04 16.59
CA ALA A 366 -4.27 1.12 17.73
C ALA A 366 -2.83 1.10 18.28
N LEU A 367 -1.82 1.07 17.41
CA LEU A 367 -0.42 1.14 17.85
C LEU A 367 -0.10 2.44 18.58
N GLN A 368 -0.65 3.58 18.15
CA GLN A 368 -0.43 4.86 18.83
C GLN A 368 -1.01 4.87 20.25
N ILE A 369 -2.08 4.11 20.52
CA ILE A 369 -2.69 3.98 21.85
C ILE A 369 -1.79 3.19 22.80
N ILE A 370 -1.25 2.03 22.38
CA ILE A 370 -0.52 1.11 23.26
C ILE A 370 0.99 1.32 23.25
N CYS A 371 1.54 2.07 22.28
CA CYS A 371 2.99 2.21 22.11
C CYS A 371 3.54 3.41 22.89
N PRO A 372 4.66 3.26 23.65
CA PRO A 372 5.39 4.40 24.20
C PRO A 372 5.86 5.36 23.09
N PRO A 373 5.85 6.68 23.32
CA PRO A 373 6.20 7.67 22.29
C PRO A 373 7.57 7.44 21.64
N ASP A 374 8.56 7.02 22.43
CA ASP A 374 9.94 6.73 22.02
C ASP A 374 10.11 5.45 21.18
N LEU A 375 9.14 4.54 21.22
CA LEU A 375 9.15 3.27 20.49
C LEU A 375 8.20 3.23 19.28
N ARG A 376 7.32 4.24 19.12
CA ARG A 376 6.28 4.27 18.07
C ARG A 376 6.82 4.02 16.67
N GLY A 377 7.89 4.70 16.28
CA GLY A 377 8.47 4.55 14.94
C GLY A 377 8.98 3.13 14.67
N ARG A 378 9.62 2.50 15.64
CA ARG A 378 10.17 1.14 15.51
C ARG A 378 9.08 0.08 15.43
N ILE A 379 8.08 0.18 16.31
CA ILE A 379 6.97 -0.78 16.32
C ILE A 379 6.10 -0.60 15.07
N ALA A 380 5.93 0.63 14.58
CA ALA A 380 5.29 0.89 13.30
C ALA A 380 6.06 0.27 12.13
N ALA A 381 7.41 0.29 12.14
CA ALA A 381 8.22 -0.38 11.13
C ALA A 381 8.04 -1.90 11.14
N VAL A 382 7.97 -2.52 12.33
CA VAL A 382 7.66 -3.96 12.48
C VAL A 382 6.25 -4.28 11.94
N TYR A 383 5.28 -3.42 12.22
CA TYR A 383 3.92 -3.56 11.67
C TYR A 383 3.92 -3.48 10.13
N MET A 384 4.61 -2.50 9.55
CA MET A 384 4.70 -2.36 8.09
C MET A 384 5.40 -3.54 7.43
N LEU A 385 6.44 -4.09 8.08
CA LEU A 385 7.10 -5.34 7.66
C LEU A 385 6.09 -6.49 7.61
N ALA A 386 5.35 -6.70 8.71
CA ALA A 386 4.34 -7.76 8.79
C ALA A 386 3.21 -7.54 7.77
N LEU A 387 2.72 -6.30 7.64
CA LEU A 387 1.68 -5.92 6.68
C LEU A 387 2.04 -6.29 5.25
N ASN A 388 3.26 -5.95 4.82
CA ASN A 388 3.71 -6.21 3.46
C ASN A 388 3.98 -7.71 3.23
N LEU A 389 4.72 -8.37 4.13
CA LEU A 389 5.05 -9.79 3.96
C LEU A 389 3.81 -10.69 4.07
N ILE A 390 2.95 -10.46 5.05
CA ILE A 390 1.74 -11.26 5.26
C ILE A 390 0.67 -10.88 4.23
N GLY A 391 0.32 -9.58 4.13
CA GLY A 391 -0.75 -9.13 3.26
C GLY A 391 -0.42 -9.29 1.78
N MET A 392 0.59 -8.56 1.32
CA MET A 392 0.97 -8.53 -0.10
C MET A 392 1.68 -9.81 -0.53
N GLY A 393 2.53 -10.41 0.33
CA GLY A 393 3.27 -11.62 -0.03
C GLY A 393 2.36 -12.85 -0.12
N ILE A 394 1.49 -13.07 0.87
CA ILE A 394 0.64 -14.28 0.92
C ILE A 394 -0.62 -14.12 0.06
N GLY A 395 -1.26 -12.94 0.05
CA GLY A 395 -2.57 -12.75 -0.56
C GLY A 395 -2.67 -13.23 -2.02
N PRO A 396 -1.94 -12.62 -2.95
CA PRO A 396 -1.95 -13.03 -4.36
C PRO A 396 -1.51 -14.48 -4.56
N THR A 397 -0.47 -14.90 -3.82
CA THR A 397 0.13 -16.23 -3.95
C THR A 397 -0.83 -17.34 -3.48
N ALA A 398 -1.56 -17.14 -2.37
CA ALA A 398 -2.53 -18.10 -1.88
C ALA A 398 -3.68 -18.32 -2.88
N VAL A 399 -4.18 -17.28 -3.50
CA VAL A 399 -5.22 -17.38 -4.56
C VAL A 399 -4.69 -18.17 -5.74
N ALA A 400 -3.47 -17.87 -6.21
CA ALA A 400 -2.86 -18.56 -7.35
C ALA A 400 -2.61 -20.05 -7.07
N LEU A 401 -2.05 -20.38 -5.90
CA LEU A 401 -1.80 -21.76 -5.51
C LEU A 401 -3.09 -22.60 -5.46
N LEU A 402 -4.18 -22.02 -4.95
CA LEU A 402 -5.47 -22.71 -4.96
C LEU A 402 -5.98 -22.91 -6.40
N THR A 403 -5.85 -21.91 -7.26
CA THR A 403 -6.30 -21.96 -8.65
C THR A 403 -5.50 -22.98 -9.46
N ASP A 404 -4.15 -22.92 -9.38
CA ASP A 404 -3.27 -23.75 -10.19
C ASP A 404 -3.20 -25.23 -9.70
N TYR A 405 -3.20 -25.46 -8.37
CA TYR A 405 -2.90 -26.79 -7.83
C TYR A 405 -4.08 -27.45 -7.11
N ALA A 406 -4.88 -26.71 -6.33
CA ALA A 406 -5.99 -27.30 -5.60
C ALA A 406 -7.22 -27.54 -6.49
N PHE A 407 -7.58 -26.55 -7.29
CA PHE A 407 -8.66 -26.67 -8.27
C PHE A 407 -8.18 -27.17 -9.63
N ALA A 408 -6.92 -26.90 -9.98
CA ALA A 408 -6.34 -27.18 -11.29
C ALA A 408 -7.22 -26.65 -12.46
N ASP A 409 -7.95 -25.55 -12.21
CA ASP A 409 -8.90 -24.97 -13.12
C ASP A 409 -8.73 -23.44 -13.12
N PRO A 410 -8.26 -22.83 -14.24
CA PRO A 410 -8.13 -21.37 -14.35
C PRO A 410 -9.44 -20.61 -14.12
N MET A 411 -10.61 -21.23 -14.35
CA MET A 411 -11.93 -20.62 -14.15
C MET A 411 -12.32 -20.56 -12.67
N ALA A 412 -11.62 -21.32 -11.81
CA ALA A 412 -11.89 -21.35 -10.37
C ALA A 412 -11.29 -20.14 -9.60
N VAL A 413 -10.73 -19.13 -10.28
CA VAL A 413 -10.11 -17.97 -9.63
C VAL A 413 -11.06 -17.26 -8.65
N GLY A 414 -12.35 -17.16 -8.95
CA GLY A 414 -13.36 -16.60 -8.02
C GLY A 414 -13.53 -17.42 -6.76
N ARG A 415 -13.56 -18.77 -6.89
CA ARG A 415 -13.61 -19.71 -5.76
C ARG A 415 -12.35 -19.59 -4.89
N SER A 416 -11.19 -19.51 -5.52
CA SER A 416 -9.90 -19.33 -4.82
C SER A 416 -9.87 -18.01 -4.03
N MET A 417 -10.30 -16.91 -4.64
CA MET A 417 -10.43 -15.61 -3.96
C MET A 417 -11.39 -15.68 -2.77
N GLY A 418 -12.53 -16.34 -2.95
CA GLY A 418 -13.51 -16.57 -1.90
C GLY A 418 -12.95 -17.34 -0.72
N LEU A 419 -12.31 -18.47 -0.97
CA LEU A 419 -11.70 -19.32 0.08
C LEU A 419 -10.58 -18.59 0.82
N VAL A 420 -9.66 -17.94 0.11
CA VAL A 420 -8.58 -17.14 0.74
C VAL A 420 -9.17 -16.02 1.59
N GLY A 421 -10.17 -15.30 1.07
CA GLY A 421 -10.81 -14.21 1.78
C GLY A 421 -11.53 -14.65 3.05
N VAL A 422 -12.29 -15.74 2.99
CA VAL A 422 -12.99 -16.34 4.15
C VAL A 422 -11.97 -16.82 5.18
N THR A 423 -10.97 -17.59 4.76
CA THR A 423 -9.95 -18.15 5.66
C THR A 423 -9.16 -17.05 6.36
N ALA A 424 -8.68 -16.05 5.60
CA ALA A 424 -7.96 -14.90 6.16
C ALA A 424 -8.85 -14.10 7.12
N GLY A 425 -10.10 -13.85 6.74
CA GLY A 425 -11.05 -13.11 7.59
C GLY A 425 -11.36 -13.82 8.90
N LEU A 426 -11.57 -15.15 8.88
CA LEU A 426 -11.80 -15.94 10.08
C LEU A 426 -10.57 -16.03 10.98
N ILE A 427 -9.37 -16.24 10.41
CA ILE A 427 -8.11 -16.22 11.17
C ILE A 427 -7.90 -14.85 11.81
N ALA A 428 -8.09 -13.76 11.05
CA ALA A 428 -7.97 -12.40 11.58
C ALA A 428 -8.98 -12.15 12.72
N ALA A 429 -10.25 -12.55 12.53
CA ALA A 429 -11.28 -12.42 13.55
C ALA A 429 -10.95 -13.19 14.83
N GLY A 430 -10.43 -14.42 14.70
CA GLY A 430 -9.95 -15.23 15.83
C GLY A 430 -8.82 -14.54 16.58
N LEU A 431 -7.76 -14.12 15.86
CA LEU A 431 -6.61 -13.43 16.45
C LEU A 431 -7.02 -12.13 17.14
N ILE A 432 -7.87 -11.32 16.50
CA ILE A 432 -8.35 -10.04 17.04
C ILE A 432 -9.19 -10.30 18.31
N THR A 433 -10.10 -11.25 18.27
CA THR A 433 -10.97 -11.57 19.42
C THR A 433 -10.16 -12.06 20.62
N LEU A 434 -9.21 -12.96 20.40
CA LEU A 434 -8.33 -13.50 21.44
C LEU A 434 -7.35 -12.45 22.01
N GLY A 435 -6.83 -11.56 21.16
CA GLY A 435 -5.85 -10.55 21.60
C GLY A 435 -6.47 -9.29 22.20
N ARG A 436 -7.76 -9.01 21.94
CA ARG A 436 -8.46 -7.80 22.36
C ARG A 436 -8.44 -7.54 23.87
N PRO A 437 -8.62 -8.53 24.77
CA PRO A 437 -8.52 -8.31 26.22
C PRO A 437 -7.14 -7.82 26.64
N SER A 438 -6.06 -8.42 26.11
CA SER A 438 -4.68 -7.99 26.39
C SER A 438 -4.39 -6.58 25.88
N PHE A 439 -4.93 -6.21 24.71
CA PHE A 439 -4.85 -4.86 24.19
C PHE A 439 -5.53 -3.84 25.13
N ARG A 440 -6.76 -4.13 25.56
CA ARG A 440 -7.51 -3.25 26.48
C ARG A 440 -6.80 -3.07 27.82
N ALA A 441 -6.26 -4.15 28.36
CA ALA A 441 -5.48 -4.10 29.62
C ALA A 441 -4.27 -3.17 29.46
N LEU A 442 -3.51 -3.29 28.35
CA LEU A 442 -2.35 -2.44 28.11
C LEU A 442 -2.74 -0.98 27.83
N ALA A 443 -3.83 -0.75 27.08
CA ALA A 443 -4.35 0.58 26.77
C ALA A 443 -4.83 1.32 28.03
N ALA A 444 -5.41 0.61 29.00
CA ALA A 444 -5.89 1.17 30.27
C ALA A 444 -4.76 1.56 31.24
N LEU A 445 -3.53 1.04 31.05
CA LEU A 445 -2.36 1.38 31.88
C LEU A 445 -1.72 2.73 31.49
N LYS A 446 -2.17 3.33 30.38
CA LYS A 446 -1.68 4.64 29.93
C LYS A 446 -2.69 5.72 30.29
N PRO A 447 -2.25 6.80 30.97
CA PRO A 447 -3.08 7.95 31.26
C PRO A 447 -3.52 8.70 30.00
#